data_22e10fbe1ce8c0ca572f7bca3f81bddf
#
_entry.id   22e10fbe1ce8c0ca572f7bca3f81bddf
#
_cell.length_a   1.000
_cell.length_b   1.000
_cell.length_c   1.000
_cell.angle_alpha   90.00
_cell.angle_beta   90.00
_cell.angle_gamma   90.00
#
_symmetry.space_group_name_H-M   'P 1'
#
loop_
_entity.id
_entity.type
_entity.pdbx_description
1 polymer ?
#
loop_
_entity_poly.entity_id
_entity_poly.type
_entity_poly.pdbx_seq_one_letter_code
_entity_poly.pdbx_strand_id
1 'polypeptide(L)'
;MKKGLSLLLALALAVLALPALAEGTKTVNVLSWEGYVDEDTIQAFENETGIDVVWSPMDSIDDMLLKVTQSGGEGYDLILTSDYSLDILRQAGLLQELDKSLLPNYENLNPLYLNQYFDPDNQYVVPYVAGCPLIVYDPERVPFEITGYEDLWNESLTDSVACLEQYRVLIGVTLKTLGYSMNETDPDILAKAREKLMPLYKNIRTFGDMEAYAAMQSGEASVGFLFTPFASLLMQEFPQYKLVYPKEGLGFGIDGFVLTAASQNVESAH
;
A
#
# COMPACT_ATOMS: atom_id res chain seq x y z
N MET A 1 62.94 11.59 -40.10
CA MET A 1 61.84 10.60 -40.11
C MET A 1 61.47 10.02 -38.76
N LYS A 2 62.36 9.96 -37.72
CA LYS A 2 62.04 9.38 -36.39
C LYS A 2 61.19 10.27 -35.47
N LYS A 3 61.15 11.60 -35.66
CA LYS A 3 60.36 12.52 -34.82
C LYS A 3 58.85 12.61 -35.19
N GLY A 4 58.51 12.31 -36.48
CA GLY A 4 57.13 12.30 -36.92
C GLY A 4 56.31 11.07 -36.49
N LEU A 5 57.03 9.93 -36.35
CA LEU A 5 56.39 8.67 -35.96
C LEU A 5 56.01 8.63 -34.48
N SER A 6 56.80 9.31 -33.64
CA SER A 6 56.49 9.43 -32.18
C SER A 6 55.30 10.33 -31.90
N LEU A 7 55.06 11.38 -32.70
CA LEU A 7 53.92 12.28 -32.56
C LEU A 7 52.60 11.62 -32.97
N LEU A 8 52.63 10.78 -34.02
CA LEU A 8 51.48 10.01 -34.48
C LEU A 8 51.10 8.91 -33.46
N LEU A 9 52.05 8.28 -32.81
CA LEU A 9 51.78 7.25 -31.81
C LEU A 9 51.24 7.87 -30.50
N ALA A 10 51.67 9.09 -30.13
CA ALA A 10 51.11 9.83 -28.98
C ALA A 10 49.69 10.33 -29.22
N LEU A 11 49.33 10.71 -30.49
CA LEU A 11 48.00 11.10 -30.84
C LEU A 11 47.04 9.90 -30.91
N ALA A 12 47.49 8.73 -31.34
CA ALA A 12 46.71 7.51 -31.35
C ALA A 12 46.39 6.97 -29.94
N LEU A 13 47.29 7.17 -28.97
CA LEU A 13 47.05 6.79 -27.57
C LEU A 13 46.14 7.78 -26.82
N ALA A 14 46.09 9.07 -27.24
CA ALA A 14 45.20 10.06 -26.64
C ALA A 14 43.72 9.85 -27.08
N VAL A 15 43.48 9.20 -28.22
CA VAL A 15 42.11 8.90 -28.68
C VAL A 15 41.51 7.68 -27.97
N LEU A 16 42.34 6.83 -27.33
CA LEU A 16 41.86 5.65 -26.58
C LEU A 16 41.58 5.94 -25.09
N ALA A 17 41.84 7.15 -24.62
CA ALA A 17 41.48 7.61 -23.30
C ALA A 17 40.22 8.54 -23.41
N LEU A 18 39.16 8.08 -24.07
CA LEU A 18 37.85 8.59 -23.76
C LEU A 18 37.57 8.20 -22.29
N PRO A 19 37.39 9.16 -21.36
CA PRO A 19 36.86 8.79 -20.07
C PRO A 19 35.59 8.01 -20.39
N ALA A 20 35.48 6.77 -19.92
CA ALA A 20 34.17 6.18 -19.72
C ALA A 20 33.42 7.24 -18.93
N LEU A 21 32.46 7.90 -19.55
CA LEU A 21 31.45 8.66 -18.83
C LEU A 21 30.94 7.66 -17.80
N ALA A 22 31.29 7.88 -16.53
CA ALA A 22 30.66 7.14 -15.48
C ALA A 22 29.16 7.37 -15.73
N GLU A 23 28.45 6.33 -16.18
CA GLU A 23 27.01 6.34 -16.16
C GLU A 23 26.66 6.74 -14.74
N GLY A 24 26.01 7.91 -14.58
CA GLY A 24 25.56 8.33 -13.27
C GLY A 24 24.75 7.18 -12.67
N THR A 25 24.90 6.98 -11.37
CA THR A 25 24.09 5.98 -10.65
C THR A 25 22.64 6.17 -11.08
N LYS A 26 22.06 5.10 -11.62
CA LYS A 26 20.62 5.10 -11.95
C LYS A 26 19.88 5.19 -10.64
N THR A 27 18.85 6.01 -10.57
CA THR A 27 18.08 6.24 -9.33
C THR A 27 16.61 6.06 -9.61
N VAL A 28 15.88 5.49 -8.67
CA VAL A 28 14.42 5.40 -8.67
C VAL A 28 13.87 6.05 -7.40
N ASN A 29 12.98 7.04 -7.56
CA ASN A 29 12.33 7.73 -6.47
C ASN A 29 10.97 7.09 -6.21
N VAL A 30 10.78 6.49 -5.04
CA VAL A 30 9.57 5.77 -4.64
C VAL A 30 8.84 6.55 -3.55
N LEU A 31 7.54 6.78 -3.73
CA LEU A 31 6.65 7.34 -2.72
C LEU A 31 5.74 6.26 -2.16
N SER A 32 5.82 5.98 -0.85
CA SER A 32 4.97 4.99 -0.18
C SER A 32 5.04 5.15 1.34
N TRP A 33 4.38 4.24 2.08
CA TRP A 33 4.47 4.17 3.53
C TRP A 33 5.86 3.75 3.99
N GLU A 34 6.26 4.27 5.14
CA GLU A 34 7.51 3.87 5.80
C GLU A 34 7.53 2.37 6.09
N GLY A 35 8.64 1.70 5.80
CA GLY A 35 8.80 0.27 6.09
C GLY A 35 7.89 -0.69 5.32
N TYR A 36 7.22 -0.22 4.26
CA TYR A 36 6.28 -1.05 3.49
C TYR A 36 6.99 -2.08 2.61
N VAL A 37 8.21 -1.82 2.22
CA VAL A 37 9.20 -2.78 1.72
C VAL A 37 10.35 -2.79 2.70
N ASP A 38 10.81 -3.98 3.11
CA ASP A 38 11.90 -4.09 4.06
C ASP A 38 13.24 -3.64 3.47
N GLU A 39 14.10 -3.08 4.33
CA GLU A 39 15.40 -2.52 3.94
C GLU A 39 16.32 -3.56 3.28
N ASP A 40 16.27 -4.81 3.73
CA ASP A 40 17.12 -5.88 3.17
C ASP A 40 16.70 -6.19 1.73
N THR A 41 15.40 -6.13 1.41
CA THR A 41 14.88 -6.29 0.05
C THR A 41 15.30 -5.13 -0.85
N ILE A 42 15.22 -3.89 -0.38
CA ILE A 42 15.70 -2.70 -1.12
C ILE A 42 17.20 -2.83 -1.39
N GLN A 43 17.99 -3.14 -0.36
CA GLN A 43 19.44 -3.30 -0.50
C GLN A 43 19.82 -4.45 -1.44
N ALA A 44 19.07 -5.55 -1.44
CA ALA A 44 19.29 -6.65 -2.38
C ALA A 44 19.06 -6.20 -3.82
N PHE A 45 17.99 -5.46 -4.08
CA PHE A 45 17.70 -4.87 -5.38
C PHE A 45 18.80 -3.92 -5.85
N GLU A 46 19.26 -3.00 -5.00
CA GLU A 46 20.34 -2.05 -5.32
C GLU A 46 21.65 -2.78 -5.65
N ASN A 47 21.98 -3.83 -4.88
CA ASN A 47 23.18 -4.63 -5.11
C ASN A 47 23.13 -5.43 -6.42
N GLU A 48 21.96 -5.92 -6.81
CA GLU A 48 21.75 -6.71 -8.02
C GLU A 48 21.74 -5.84 -9.28
N THR A 49 21.07 -4.69 -9.20
CA THR A 49 20.79 -3.85 -10.37
C THR A 49 21.75 -2.67 -10.53
N GLY A 50 22.37 -2.21 -9.45
CA GLY A 50 23.12 -0.96 -9.41
C GLY A 50 22.25 0.29 -9.51
N ILE A 51 20.94 0.15 -9.21
CA ILE A 51 19.96 1.24 -9.19
C ILE A 51 19.75 1.65 -7.73
N ASP A 52 20.03 2.91 -7.40
CA ASP A 52 19.77 3.46 -6.07
C ASP A 52 18.28 3.74 -5.88
N VAL A 53 17.70 3.30 -4.77
CA VAL A 53 16.30 3.55 -4.42
C VAL A 53 16.20 4.68 -3.41
N VAL A 54 15.55 5.78 -3.78
CA VAL A 54 15.25 6.88 -2.88
C VAL A 54 13.82 6.75 -2.40
N TRP A 55 13.65 6.28 -1.17
CA TRP A 55 12.34 6.09 -0.56
C TRP A 55 11.86 7.38 0.12
N SER A 56 10.68 7.84 -0.28
CA SER A 56 10.00 9.00 0.29
C SER A 56 8.78 8.52 1.07
N PRO A 57 8.76 8.64 2.41
CA PRO A 57 7.61 8.21 3.18
C PRO A 57 6.41 9.14 2.97
N MET A 58 5.22 8.55 3.01
CA MET A 58 3.95 9.25 3.08
C MET A 58 3.22 8.91 4.39
N ASP A 59 2.53 9.91 4.95
CA ASP A 59 1.78 9.74 6.20
C ASP A 59 0.34 9.27 5.91
N SER A 60 -0.24 9.73 4.79
CA SER A 60 -1.59 9.37 4.38
C SER A 60 -1.74 9.38 2.86
N ILE A 61 -2.76 8.65 2.37
CA ILE A 61 -3.10 8.65 0.94
C ILE A 61 -3.61 10.03 0.50
N ASP A 62 -4.33 10.74 1.36
CA ASP A 62 -4.83 12.08 1.04
C ASP A 62 -3.67 13.08 0.83
N ASP A 63 -2.64 13.04 1.67
CA ASP A 63 -1.42 13.85 1.50
C ASP A 63 -0.65 13.45 0.24
N MET A 64 -0.53 12.16 -0.03
CA MET A 64 0.09 11.66 -1.26
C MET A 64 -0.67 12.18 -2.50
N LEU A 65 -1.99 12.02 -2.55
CA LEU A 65 -2.81 12.51 -3.65
C LEU A 65 -2.67 14.01 -3.85
N LEU A 66 -2.64 14.78 -2.75
CA LEU A 66 -2.43 16.22 -2.81
C LEU A 66 -1.05 16.57 -3.39
N LYS A 67 0.02 15.96 -2.89
CA LYS A 67 1.40 16.19 -3.36
C LYS A 67 1.54 15.83 -4.84
N VAL A 68 1.09 14.65 -5.24
CA VAL A 68 1.21 14.17 -6.63
C VAL A 68 0.35 14.99 -7.58
N THR A 69 -0.87 15.39 -7.19
CA THR A 69 -1.72 16.22 -8.02
C THR A 69 -1.13 17.61 -8.21
N GLN A 70 -0.57 18.21 -7.16
CA GLN A 70 0.04 19.56 -7.24
C GLN A 70 1.33 19.57 -8.05
N SER A 71 2.17 18.51 -7.95
CA SER A 71 3.43 18.42 -8.67
C SER A 71 3.28 17.84 -10.09
N GLY A 72 2.11 17.29 -10.44
CA GLY A 72 1.95 16.53 -11.67
C GLY A 72 2.73 15.19 -11.68
N GLY A 73 3.12 14.70 -10.50
CA GLY A 73 3.96 13.51 -10.32
C GLY A 73 5.48 13.80 -10.35
N GLU A 74 5.89 15.06 -10.56
CA GLU A 74 7.31 15.41 -10.55
C GLU A 74 7.98 15.06 -9.21
N GLY A 75 9.20 14.54 -9.30
CA GLY A 75 10.00 14.12 -8.14
C GLY A 75 9.81 12.67 -7.73
N TYR A 76 8.85 11.95 -8.31
CA TYR A 76 8.61 10.52 -8.05
C TYR A 76 8.57 9.74 -9.36
N ASP A 77 9.20 8.57 -9.36
CA ASP A 77 9.14 7.62 -10.48
C ASP A 77 8.04 6.59 -10.23
N LEU A 78 8.02 6.02 -9.04
CA LEU A 78 7.04 5.04 -8.60
C LEU A 78 6.22 5.55 -7.41
N ILE A 79 4.96 5.18 -7.39
CA ILE A 79 4.09 5.31 -6.22
C ILE A 79 3.58 3.92 -5.89
N LEU A 80 3.72 3.51 -4.62
CA LEU A 80 3.10 2.29 -4.10
C LEU A 80 1.97 2.71 -3.17
N THR A 81 0.73 2.44 -3.56
CA THR A 81 -0.46 2.93 -2.85
C THR A 81 -1.68 2.05 -3.12
N SER A 82 -2.80 2.33 -2.44
CA SER A 82 -4.01 1.52 -2.47
C SER A 82 -4.87 1.74 -3.73
N ASP A 83 -5.63 0.75 -4.08
CA ASP A 83 -6.48 0.61 -5.28
C ASP A 83 -7.32 1.84 -5.63
N TYR A 84 -8.03 2.42 -4.66
CA TYR A 84 -8.86 3.59 -4.93
C TYR A 84 -8.05 4.84 -5.31
N SER A 85 -6.86 5.00 -4.75
CA SER A 85 -5.97 6.11 -5.09
C SER A 85 -5.30 5.88 -6.44
N LEU A 86 -5.00 4.62 -6.79
CA LEU A 86 -4.54 4.23 -8.12
C LEU A 86 -5.56 4.63 -9.19
N ASP A 87 -6.85 4.38 -8.95
CA ASP A 87 -7.91 4.78 -9.87
C ASP A 87 -8.03 6.30 -10.02
N ILE A 88 -7.90 7.05 -8.92
CA ILE A 88 -7.88 8.53 -8.94
C ILE A 88 -6.71 9.05 -9.77
N LEU A 89 -5.49 8.55 -9.52
CA LEU A 89 -4.28 8.98 -10.25
C LEU A 89 -4.38 8.65 -11.74
N ARG A 90 -4.89 7.46 -12.09
CA ARG A 90 -5.11 7.03 -13.47
C ARG A 90 -6.12 7.95 -14.17
N GLN A 91 -7.27 8.21 -13.57
CA GLN A 91 -8.30 9.11 -14.14
C GLN A 91 -7.82 10.55 -14.29
N ALA A 92 -6.92 11.00 -13.42
CA ALA A 92 -6.29 12.32 -13.51
C ALA A 92 -5.19 12.41 -14.58
N GLY A 93 -4.83 11.31 -15.25
CA GLY A 93 -3.75 11.26 -16.25
C GLY A 93 -2.35 11.43 -15.64
N LEU A 94 -2.18 11.08 -14.37
CA LEU A 94 -0.93 11.21 -13.61
C LEU A 94 -0.07 9.94 -13.66
N LEU A 95 -0.53 8.89 -14.35
CA LEU A 95 0.18 7.64 -14.55
C LEU A 95 0.51 7.43 -16.02
N GLN A 96 1.62 6.74 -16.28
CA GLN A 96 1.93 6.22 -17.60
C GLN A 96 1.76 4.71 -17.65
N GLU A 97 1.50 4.18 -18.86
CA GLU A 97 1.34 2.76 -19.08
C GLU A 97 2.65 2.01 -18.86
N LEU A 98 2.56 0.81 -18.27
CA LEU A 98 3.68 -0.09 -18.08
C LEU A 98 4.12 -0.73 -19.42
N ASP A 99 5.42 -0.75 -19.66
CA ASP A 99 5.98 -1.57 -20.71
C ASP A 99 6.26 -2.99 -20.17
N LYS A 100 5.34 -3.91 -20.41
CA LYS A 100 5.45 -5.30 -19.93
C LYS A 100 6.67 -6.04 -20.49
N SER A 101 7.29 -5.55 -21.56
CA SER A 101 8.54 -6.15 -22.07
C SER A 101 9.73 -5.89 -21.14
N LEU A 102 9.63 -4.88 -20.27
CA LEU A 102 10.62 -4.55 -19.23
C LEU A 102 10.34 -5.25 -17.90
N LEU A 103 9.24 -6.02 -17.79
CA LEU A 103 8.81 -6.73 -16.59
C LEU A 103 8.89 -8.26 -16.79
N PRO A 104 10.10 -8.86 -16.79
CA PRO A 104 10.28 -10.29 -17.12
C PRO A 104 9.55 -11.22 -16.14
N ASN A 105 9.31 -10.76 -14.92
CA ASN A 105 8.65 -11.54 -13.87
C ASN A 105 7.12 -11.28 -13.78
N TYR A 106 6.54 -10.51 -14.71
CA TYR A 106 5.11 -10.17 -14.68
C TYR A 106 4.21 -11.41 -14.68
N GLU A 107 4.60 -12.48 -15.38
CA GLU A 107 3.86 -13.74 -15.43
C GLU A 107 3.79 -14.48 -14.10
N ASN A 108 4.63 -14.12 -13.11
CA ASN A 108 4.62 -14.69 -11.77
C ASN A 108 3.56 -14.06 -10.86
N LEU A 109 2.91 -12.97 -11.30
CA LEU A 109 1.85 -12.32 -10.52
C LEU A 109 0.64 -13.25 -10.39
N ASN A 110 0.03 -13.25 -9.20
CA ASN A 110 -1.18 -14.03 -8.97
C ASN A 110 -2.33 -13.46 -9.82
N PRO A 111 -2.91 -14.24 -10.74
CA PRO A 111 -3.96 -13.75 -11.64
C PRO A 111 -5.24 -13.30 -10.92
N LEU A 112 -5.43 -13.70 -9.66
CA LEU A 112 -6.55 -13.23 -8.83
C LEU A 112 -6.53 -11.71 -8.62
N TYR A 113 -5.35 -11.08 -8.63
CA TYR A 113 -5.17 -9.65 -8.40
C TYR A 113 -5.02 -8.84 -9.67
N LEU A 114 -5.14 -9.47 -10.83
CA LEU A 114 -5.14 -8.80 -12.13
C LEU A 114 -6.57 -8.49 -12.60
N ASN A 115 -6.71 -7.63 -13.62
CA ASN A 115 -7.98 -7.22 -14.23
C ASN A 115 -8.97 -6.62 -13.21
N GLN A 116 -8.47 -5.87 -12.26
CA GLN A 116 -9.30 -5.22 -11.24
C GLN A 116 -9.96 -3.95 -11.78
N TYR A 117 -11.00 -3.47 -11.10
CA TYR A 117 -11.80 -2.32 -11.54
C TYR A 117 -10.97 -1.03 -11.76
N PHE A 118 -9.88 -0.87 -11.01
CA PHE A 118 -8.98 0.28 -11.11
C PHE A 118 -7.99 0.16 -12.29
N ASP A 119 -7.75 -1.05 -12.80
CA ASP A 119 -6.90 -1.32 -13.97
C ASP A 119 -7.37 -2.58 -14.73
N PRO A 120 -8.53 -2.50 -15.45
CA PRO A 120 -9.16 -3.66 -16.07
C PRO A 120 -8.29 -4.38 -17.12
N ASP A 121 -7.40 -3.64 -17.77
CA ASP A 121 -6.53 -4.15 -18.83
C ASP A 121 -5.09 -4.41 -18.35
N ASN A 122 -4.83 -4.23 -17.04
CA ASN A 122 -3.50 -4.38 -16.43
C ASN A 122 -2.42 -3.53 -17.12
N GLN A 123 -2.74 -2.28 -17.39
CA GLN A 123 -1.84 -1.38 -18.14
C GLN A 123 -0.99 -0.51 -17.21
N TYR A 124 -1.43 -0.28 -15.96
CA TYR A 124 -0.86 0.75 -15.09
C TYR A 124 -0.28 0.21 -13.79
N VAL A 125 -0.74 -0.94 -13.31
CA VAL A 125 -0.49 -1.40 -11.94
C VAL A 125 0.24 -2.74 -11.92
N VAL A 126 1.30 -2.81 -11.11
CA VAL A 126 1.87 -4.08 -10.63
C VAL A 126 1.35 -4.32 -9.21
N PRO A 127 0.43 -5.28 -9.01
CA PRO A 127 -0.05 -5.61 -7.67
C PRO A 127 1.09 -6.06 -6.76
N TYR A 128 1.13 -5.52 -5.54
CA TYR A 128 2.15 -5.83 -4.54
C TYR A 128 1.58 -6.66 -3.39
N VAL A 129 0.57 -6.15 -2.70
CA VAL A 129 -0.03 -6.81 -1.56
C VAL A 129 -1.54 -6.60 -1.56
N ALA A 130 -2.27 -7.59 -1.04
CA ALA A 130 -3.69 -7.48 -0.79
C ALA A 130 -3.98 -7.73 0.69
N GLY A 131 -4.88 -6.95 1.25
CA GLY A 131 -5.30 -7.08 2.64
C GLY A 131 -6.78 -6.81 2.84
N CYS A 132 -7.29 -7.24 3.98
CA CYS A 132 -8.66 -6.98 4.38
C CYS A 132 -8.73 -6.64 5.88
N PRO A 133 -9.74 -5.84 6.30
CA PRO A 133 -10.00 -5.62 7.71
C PRO A 133 -10.66 -6.85 8.33
N LEU A 134 -10.06 -7.34 9.42
CA LEU A 134 -10.50 -8.52 10.15
C LEU A 134 -10.77 -8.15 11.61
N ILE A 135 -11.51 -9.01 12.29
CA ILE A 135 -11.72 -8.90 13.73
C ILE A 135 -10.95 -10.03 14.43
N VAL A 136 -10.16 -9.66 15.43
CA VAL A 136 -9.49 -10.59 16.36
C VAL A 136 -10.00 -10.29 17.76
N TYR A 137 -10.37 -11.30 18.53
CA TYR A 137 -10.85 -11.06 19.89
C TYR A 137 -10.41 -12.12 20.90
N ASP A 138 -10.35 -11.71 22.14
CA ASP A 138 -10.11 -12.59 23.29
C ASP A 138 -11.45 -13.23 23.75
N PRO A 139 -11.66 -14.54 23.52
CA PRO A 139 -12.92 -15.21 23.87
C PRO A 139 -13.14 -15.36 25.38
N GLU A 140 -12.12 -15.16 26.23
CA GLU A 140 -12.26 -15.19 27.67
C GLU A 140 -12.80 -13.87 28.25
N ARG A 141 -12.63 -12.77 27.49
CA ARG A 141 -13.03 -11.41 27.89
C ARG A 141 -14.27 -10.90 27.19
N VAL A 142 -14.59 -11.45 26.02
CA VAL A 142 -15.79 -11.10 25.26
C VAL A 142 -16.91 -12.09 25.59
N PRO A 143 -18.05 -11.64 26.14
CA PRO A 143 -19.08 -12.54 26.71
C PRO A 143 -19.99 -13.19 25.66
N PHE A 144 -19.72 -13.03 24.37
CA PHE A 144 -20.47 -13.59 23.25
C PHE A 144 -19.53 -13.94 22.09
N GLU A 145 -20.03 -14.71 21.13
CA GLU A 145 -19.29 -15.03 19.91
C GLU A 145 -19.43 -13.91 18.91
N ILE A 146 -18.29 -13.33 18.47
CA ILE A 146 -18.26 -12.35 17.37
C ILE A 146 -18.27 -13.12 16.05
N THR A 147 -19.22 -12.77 15.16
CA THR A 147 -19.45 -13.43 13.87
C THR A 147 -19.36 -12.48 12.68
N GLY A 148 -19.34 -11.18 12.94
CA GLY A 148 -19.31 -10.19 11.88
C GLY A 148 -19.05 -8.77 12.39
N TYR A 149 -19.02 -7.85 11.44
CA TYR A 149 -18.79 -6.43 11.74
C TYR A 149 -19.91 -5.83 12.60
N GLU A 150 -21.16 -6.27 12.44
CA GLU A 150 -22.29 -5.79 13.24
C GLU A 150 -22.05 -5.96 14.75
N ASP A 151 -21.34 -6.98 15.15
CA ASP A 151 -21.08 -7.30 16.55
C ASP A 151 -20.18 -6.24 17.23
N LEU A 152 -19.42 -5.43 16.47
CA LEU A 152 -18.63 -4.33 17.01
C LEU A 152 -19.47 -3.24 17.70
N TRP A 153 -20.76 -3.13 17.35
CA TRP A 153 -21.72 -2.19 17.98
C TRP A 153 -22.36 -2.72 19.27
N ASN A 154 -22.01 -3.93 19.71
CA ASN A 154 -22.57 -4.48 20.94
C ASN A 154 -22.15 -3.65 22.15
N GLU A 155 -23.09 -3.23 22.98
CA GLU A 155 -22.86 -2.36 24.13
C GLU A 155 -21.93 -2.98 25.19
N SER A 156 -21.81 -4.33 25.24
CA SER A 156 -20.87 -4.99 26.15
C SER A 156 -19.40 -4.78 25.78
N LEU A 157 -19.11 -4.22 24.60
CA LEU A 157 -17.78 -3.88 24.11
C LEU A 157 -17.38 -2.43 24.44
N THR A 158 -18.15 -1.71 25.26
CA THR A 158 -17.81 -0.33 25.64
C THR A 158 -16.34 -0.21 26.07
N ASP A 159 -15.61 0.71 25.41
CA ASP A 159 -14.18 0.99 25.69
C ASP A 159 -13.28 -0.26 25.61
N SER A 160 -13.55 -1.16 24.65
CA SER A 160 -12.88 -2.46 24.56
C SER A 160 -12.34 -2.79 23.15
N VAL A 161 -12.64 -1.96 22.16
CA VAL A 161 -12.25 -2.18 20.76
C VAL A 161 -11.04 -1.34 20.40
N ALA A 162 -9.96 -1.98 19.98
CA ALA A 162 -8.82 -1.35 19.33
C ALA A 162 -9.09 -1.33 17.82
N CYS A 163 -9.06 -0.17 17.19
CA CYS A 163 -9.61 0.03 15.86
C CYS A 163 -8.59 0.67 14.92
N LEU A 164 -8.45 0.12 13.72
CA LEU A 164 -7.71 0.76 12.63
C LEU A 164 -8.24 2.18 12.35
N GLU A 165 -7.38 3.09 11.91
CA GLU A 165 -7.72 4.49 11.64
C GLU A 165 -7.84 4.76 10.14
N GLN A 166 -8.80 4.09 9.47
CA GLN A 166 -9.06 4.26 8.06
C GLN A 166 -10.54 4.56 7.83
N TYR A 167 -10.88 5.84 7.62
CA TYR A 167 -12.28 6.29 7.51
C TYR A 167 -13.04 5.57 6.38
N ARG A 168 -12.39 5.29 5.25
CA ARG A 168 -13.02 4.54 4.14
C ARG A 168 -13.40 3.12 4.56
N VAL A 169 -12.53 2.46 5.32
CA VAL A 169 -12.79 1.10 5.83
C VAL A 169 -13.93 1.12 6.84
N LEU A 170 -13.92 2.07 7.78
CA LEU A 170 -14.98 2.21 8.80
C LEU A 170 -16.34 2.49 8.17
N ILE A 171 -16.41 3.40 7.20
CA ILE A 171 -17.64 3.66 6.45
C ILE A 171 -18.03 2.41 5.65
N GLY A 172 -17.09 1.77 4.97
CA GLY A 172 -17.32 0.60 4.14
C GLY A 172 -17.86 -0.59 4.92
N VAL A 173 -17.28 -0.94 6.08
CA VAL A 173 -17.83 -2.04 6.91
C VAL A 173 -19.19 -1.67 7.52
N THR A 174 -19.40 -0.39 7.84
CA THR A 174 -20.72 0.09 8.28
C THR A 174 -21.77 -0.10 7.17
N LEU A 175 -21.43 0.24 5.93
CA LEU A 175 -22.28 0.00 4.76
C LEU A 175 -22.59 -1.49 4.57
N LYS A 176 -21.58 -2.36 4.76
CA LYS A 176 -21.77 -3.82 4.74
C LYS A 176 -22.79 -4.29 5.77
N THR A 177 -22.75 -3.77 7.00
CA THR A 177 -23.74 -4.11 8.03
C THR A 177 -25.15 -3.60 7.70
N LEU A 178 -25.28 -2.62 6.82
CA LEU A 178 -26.54 -2.13 6.29
C LEU A 178 -26.98 -2.86 5.00
N GLY A 179 -26.19 -3.81 4.51
CA GLY A 179 -26.47 -4.58 3.30
C GLY A 179 -26.08 -3.88 1.99
N TYR A 180 -25.26 -2.84 2.06
CA TYR A 180 -24.79 -2.09 0.89
C TYR A 180 -23.37 -2.50 0.48
N SER A 181 -22.92 -2.02 -0.67
CA SER A 181 -21.54 -2.13 -1.13
C SER A 181 -20.61 -1.26 -0.25
N MET A 182 -19.37 -1.70 -0.02
CA MET A 182 -18.35 -0.85 0.59
C MET A 182 -18.01 0.40 -0.25
N ASN A 183 -18.26 0.33 -1.55
CA ASN A 183 -18.03 1.41 -2.51
C ASN A 183 -19.32 2.18 -2.86
N GLU A 184 -20.30 2.18 -1.96
CA GLU A 184 -21.55 2.95 -2.13
C GLU A 184 -21.25 4.45 -2.13
N THR A 185 -21.92 5.18 -3.03
CA THR A 185 -21.69 6.63 -3.22
C THR A 185 -22.98 7.47 -3.09
N ASP A 186 -24.12 6.82 -2.91
CA ASP A 186 -25.41 7.52 -2.72
C ASP A 186 -25.37 8.33 -1.41
N PRO A 187 -25.59 9.66 -1.46
CA PRO A 187 -25.50 10.52 -0.28
C PRO A 187 -26.48 10.17 0.84
N ASP A 188 -27.69 9.69 0.50
CA ASP A 188 -28.70 9.32 1.49
C ASP A 188 -28.32 8.01 2.21
N ILE A 189 -27.69 7.09 1.49
CA ILE A 189 -27.16 5.85 2.06
C ILE A 189 -25.93 6.15 2.93
N LEU A 190 -25.03 7.03 2.47
CA LEU A 190 -23.88 7.47 3.24
C LEU A 190 -24.31 8.20 4.53
N ALA A 191 -25.38 8.99 4.49
CA ALA A 191 -25.95 9.61 5.69
C ALA A 191 -26.40 8.57 6.72
N LYS A 192 -27.08 7.50 6.28
CA LYS A 192 -27.49 6.37 7.15
C LYS A 192 -26.27 5.64 7.73
N ALA A 193 -25.24 5.42 6.92
CA ALA A 193 -24.00 4.82 7.40
C ALA A 193 -23.32 5.69 8.47
N ARG A 194 -23.28 7.01 8.28
CA ARG A 194 -22.78 7.94 9.28
C ARG A 194 -23.57 7.87 10.60
N GLU A 195 -24.91 7.88 10.53
CA GLU A 195 -25.75 7.77 11.75
C GLU A 195 -25.47 6.47 12.51
N LYS A 196 -25.29 5.35 11.78
CA LYS A 196 -24.95 4.05 12.38
C LYS A 196 -23.53 4.01 12.93
N LEU A 197 -22.57 4.64 12.24
CA LEU A 197 -21.16 4.62 12.66
C LEU A 197 -20.92 5.38 13.96
N MET A 198 -21.59 6.50 14.18
CA MET A 198 -21.35 7.37 15.34
C MET A 198 -21.43 6.66 16.70
N PRO A 199 -22.43 5.78 16.98
CA PRO A 199 -22.48 5.04 18.24
C PRO A 199 -21.29 4.10 18.48
N LEU A 200 -20.60 3.61 17.43
CA LEU A 200 -19.45 2.73 17.55
C LEU A 200 -18.33 3.38 18.38
N TYR A 201 -18.21 4.70 18.34
CA TYR A 201 -17.19 5.44 19.10
C TYR A 201 -17.16 5.11 20.59
N LYS A 202 -18.30 4.76 21.18
CA LYS A 202 -18.37 4.37 22.61
C LYS A 202 -17.63 3.07 22.91
N ASN A 203 -17.50 2.21 21.91
CA ASN A 203 -16.84 0.91 22.05
C ASN A 203 -15.34 1.01 21.75
N ILE A 204 -14.91 2.09 21.06
CA ILE A 204 -13.52 2.25 20.68
C ILE A 204 -12.69 2.71 21.88
N ARG A 205 -11.63 1.96 22.16
CA ARG A 205 -10.60 2.25 23.15
C ARG A 205 -9.49 3.10 22.57
N THR A 206 -9.04 2.74 21.38
CA THR A 206 -7.96 3.42 20.66
C THR A 206 -8.15 3.33 19.15
N PHE A 207 -7.60 4.31 18.44
CA PHE A 207 -7.47 4.33 16.98
C PHE A 207 -6.00 4.29 16.59
N GLY A 208 -5.73 3.78 15.40
CA GLY A 208 -4.42 3.65 14.80
C GLY A 208 -4.05 2.19 14.56
N ASP A 209 -3.30 1.91 13.51
CA ASP A 209 -2.97 0.53 13.13
C ASP A 209 -1.99 -0.09 14.15
N MET A 210 -0.90 0.62 14.46
CA MET A 210 0.09 0.19 15.45
C MET A 210 -0.43 0.28 16.88
N GLU A 211 -1.19 1.31 17.21
CA GLU A 211 -1.81 1.52 18.53
C GLU A 211 -2.84 0.43 18.81
N ALA A 212 -3.63 0.04 17.81
CA ALA A 212 -4.61 -1.03 17.94
C ALA A 212 -3.92 -2.39 18.14
N TYR A 213 -2.85 -2.67 17.40
CA TYR A 213 -2.05 -3.87 17.61
C TYR A 213 -1.44 -3.90 19.02
N ALA A 214 -0.81 -2.81 19.48
CA ALA A 214 -0.21 -2.70 20.80
C ALA A 214 -1.24 -2.85 21.93
N ALA A 215 -2.44 -2.29 21.77
CA ALA A 215 -3.52 -2.41 22.77
C ALA A 215 -4.02 -3.85 22.90
N MET A 216 -4.05 -4.60 21.80
CA MET A 216 -4.36 -6.03 21.83
C MET A 216 -3.24 -6.86 22.47
N GLN A 217 -1.97 -6.57 22.15
CA GLN A 217 -0.81 -7.25 22.74
C GLN A 217 -0.74 -7.05 24.27
N SER A 218 -0.97 -5.84 24.73
CA SER A 218 -0.94 -5.51 26.17
C SER A 218 -2.16 -6.00 26.94
N GLY A 219 -3.21 -6.46 26.23
CA GLY A 219 -4.50 -6.78 26.84
C GLY A 219 -5.30 -5.54 27.27
N GLU A 220 -4.94 -4.35 26.83
CA GLU A 220 -5.69 -3.13 27.07
C GLU A 220 -7.05 -3.15 26.35
N ALA A 221 -7.11 -3.70 25.13
CA ALA A 221 -8.32 -4.01 24.42
C ALA A 221 -8.62 -5.51 24.42
N SER A 222 -9.89 -5.89 24.22
CA SER A 222 -10.30 -7.29 24.09
C SER A 222 -10.79 -7.66 22.69
N VAL A 223 -10.99 -6.67 21.83
CA VAL A 223 -11.36 -6.82 20.41
C VAL A 223 -10.46 -5.92 19.57
N GLY A 224 -9.82 -6.47 18.57
CA GLY A 224 -9.05 -5.75 17.56
C GLY A 224 -9.81 -5.76 16.23
N PHE A 225 -10.07 -4.59 15.67
CA PHE A 225 -10.48 -4.44 14.28
C PHE A 225 -9.28 -3.93 13.50
N LEU A 226 -8.61 -4.82 12.77
CA LEU A 226 -7.23 -4.68 12.29
C LEU A 226 -7.11 -5.15 10.85
N PHE A 227 -6.11 -4.64 10.14
CA PHE A 227 -5.71 -5.23 8.85
C PHE A 227 -5.02 -6.59 9.01
N THR A 228 -5.09 -7.38 7.95
CA THR A 228 -4.55 -8.75 7.89
C THR A 228 -3.15 -8.92 8.48
N PRO A 229 -2.14 -8.06 8.23
CA PRO A 229 -0.81 -8.23 8.80
C PRO A 229 -0.83 -8.27 10.34
N PHE A 230 -1.45 -7.28 10.97
CA PHE A 230 -1.55 -7.18 12.43
C PHE A 230 -2.41 -8.29 13.05
N ALA A 231 -3.52 -8.63 12.38
CA ALA A 231 -4.33 -9.78 12.79
C ALA A 231 -3.52 -11.08 12.78
N SER A 232 -2.70 -11.29 11.74
CA SER A 232 -1.85 -12.48 11.62
C SER A 232 -0.76 -12.54 12.69
N LEU A 233 -0.12 -11.42 13.01
CA LEU A 233 0.86 -11.34 14.10
C LEU A 233 0.23 -11.67 15.45
N LEU A 234 -0.93 -11.08 15.78
CA LEU A 234 -1.65 -11.38 17.01
C LEU A 234 -2.02 -12.86 17.13
N MET A 235 -2.48 -13.48 16.05
CA MET A 235 -2.82 -14.90 16.05
C MET A 235 -1.60 -15.80 16.28
N GLN A 236 -0.41 -15.40 15.89
CA GLN A 236 0.83 -16.11 16.16
C GLN A 236 1.28 -15.95 17.62
N GLU A 237 1.16 -14.73 18.17
CA GLU A 237 1.57 -14.43 19.54
C GLU A 237 0.56 -14.90 20.59
N PHE A 238 -0.74 -14.85 20.26
CA PHE A 238 -1.84 -15.19 21.16
C PHE A 238 -2.76 -16.26 20.53
N PRO A 239 -2.36 -17.55 20.55
CA PRO A 239 -3.13 -18.61 19.90
C PRO A 239 -4.54 -18.82 20.48
N GLN A 240 -4.80 -18.29 21.69
CA GLN A 240 -6.13 -18.32 22.32
C GLN A 240 -7.11 -17.32 21.71
N TYR A 241 -6.64 -16.28 21.03
CA TYR A 241 -7.50 -15.31 20.35
C TYR A 241 -8.24 -15.96 19.19
N LYS A 242 -9.40 -15.44 18.86
CA LYS A 242 -10.18 -15.89 17.72
C LYS A 242 -10.15 -14.87 16.59
N LEU A 243 -9.87 -15.36 15.40
CA LEU A 243 -9.97 -14.61 14.15
C LEU A 243 -11.38 -14.80 13.58
N VAL A 244 -11.99 -13.69 13.16
CA VAL A 244 -13.34 -13.67 12.58
C VAL A 244 -13.27 -13.28 11.10
N TYR A 245 -13.87 -14.10 10.27
CA TYR A 245 -14.21 -13.76 8.88
C TYR A 245 -15.66 -13.27 8.90
N PRO A 246 -15.91 -11.96 8.76
CA PRO A 246 -17.23 -11.38 8.96
C PRO A 246 -18.29 -11.95 8.02
N LYS A 247 -19.45 -12.30 8.57
CA LYS A 247 -20.59 -12.84 7.83
C LYS A 247 -21.16 -11.88 6.76
N GLU A 248 -20.93 -10.59 6.92
CA GLU A 248 -21.29 -9.55 5.95
C GLU A 248 -20.41 -9.60 4.68
N GLY A 249 -19.37 -10.42 4.70
CA GLY A 249 -18.37 -10.56 3.65
C GLY A 249 -17.24 -9.55 3.78
N LEU A 250 -16.05 -9.99 3.37
CA LEU A 250 -14.85 -9.17 3.39
C LEU A 250 -14.87 -8.14 2.26
N GLY A 251 -14.36 -6.95 2.57
CA GLY A 251 -13.83 -6.05 1.57
C GLY A 251 -12.31 -6.16 1.60
N PHE A 252 -11.67 -6.35 0.46
CA PHE A 252 -10.22 -6.34 0.39
C PHE A 252 -9.75 -5.20 -0.49
N GLY A 253 -8.61 -4.62 -0.14
CA GLY A 253 -7.87 -3.66 -0.93
C GLY A 253 -6.64 -4.30 -1.55
N ILE A 254 -6.19 -3.76 -2.65
CA ILE A 254 -4.94 -4.14 -3.31
C ILE A 254 -4.06 -2.89 -3.37
N ASP A 255 -2.86 -3.01 -2.84
CA ASP A 255 -1.84 -2.00 -3.01
C ASP A 255 -0.92 -2.42 -4.16
N GLY A 256 -0.53 -1.47 -4.97
CA GLY A 256 0.28 -1.74 -6.15
C GLY A 256 1.24 -0.61 -6.49
N PHE A 257 2.28 -0.97 -7.23
CA PHE A 257 3.21 -0.02 -7.81
C PHE A 257 2.63 0.54 -9.11
N VAL A 258 2.76 1.84 -9.28
CA VAL A 258 2.42 2.56 -10.51
C VAL A 258 3.54 3.50 -10.90
N LEU A 259 3.70 3.70 -12.21
CA LEU A 259 4.68 4.60 -12.80
C LEU A 259 4.05 5.98 -12.99
N THR A 260 4.67 7.04 -12.47
CA THR A 260 4.14 8.40 -12.64
C THR A 260 4.30 8.89 -14.07
N ALA A 261 3.36 9.70 -14.56
CA ALA A 261 3.43 10.29 -15.90
C ALA A 261 4.65 11.21 -16.08
N ALA A 262 5.19 11.76 -14.99
CA ALA A 262 6.35 12.65 -15.00
C ALA A 262 7.70 11.92 -14.97
N SER A 263 7.74 10.62 -14.66
CA SER A 263 8.99 9.87 -14.56
C SER A 263 9.79 9.91 -15.85
N GLN A 264 11.08 10.17 -15.71
CA GLN A 264 12.08 10.08 -16.78
C GLN A 264 12.98 8.84 -16.62
N ASN A 265 12.83 8.10 -15.52
CA ASN A 265 13.62 6.92 -15.17
C ASN A 265 12.87 5.61 -15.47
N VAL A 266 12.11 5.59 -16.57
CA VAL A 266 11.16 4.53 -16.93
C VAL A 266 11.78 3.14 -16.90
N GLU A 267 12.97 2.96 -17.52
CA GLU A 267 13.68 1.67 -17.54
C GLU A 267 14.09 1.20 -16.15
N SER A 268 14.54 2.13 -15.28
CA SER A 268 14.96 1.79 -13.92
C SER A 268 13.75 1.52 -13.01
N ALA A 269 12.60 2.15 -13.28
CA ALA A 269 11.38 1.98 -12.51
C ALA A 269 10.68 0.64 -12.81
N HIS A 270 10.81 0.10 -14.05
CA HIS A 270 10.35 -1.24 -14.44
C HIS A 270 11.26 -2.33 -13.90
#